data_c22f1d666c513feaa31eacba5962c196
#
_entry.id   c22f1d666c513feaa31eacba5962c196
#
_cell.length_a   1.000
_cell.length_b   1.000
_cell.length_c   1.000
_cell.angle_alpha   90.00
_cell.angle_beta   90.00
_cell.angle_gamma   90.00
#
_symmetry.space_group_name_H-M   'P 1'
#
loop_
_entity.id
_entity.type
_entity.pdbx_description
1 polymer ?
#
loop_
_entity_poly.entity_id
_entity_poly.type
_entity_poly.pdbx_seq_one_letter_code
_entity_poly.pdbx_strand_id
1 'polypeptide(L)'
;VAHLAQNSGASIPFAAVKYGPRAEVQPGLIFVMDRTVGNLLEQTPPFLLGLWLHAMAASPEVAARLGWWWLMLRASYPIAFAYPSMSPRLWGLQRRLGISWVSFVTYPSYTVVWSLLYGAAERCW
;
A
#
# COMPACT_ATOMS: atom_id res chain seq x y z
N VAL A 1 15.02 1.05 23.85
CA VAL A 1 14.32 -0.15 23.38
C VAL A 1 15.31 -1.15 22.78
N ALA A 2 16.19 -0.72 21.84
CA ALA A 2 17.24 -1.60 21.28
C ALA A 2 18.20 -2.15 22.35
N HIS A 3 18.55 -1.35 23.35
CA HIS A 3 19.46 -1.74 24.43
C HIS A 3 18.88 -2.80 25.38
N LEU A 4 17.54 -2.78 25.58
CA LEU A 4 16.85 -3.76 26.43
C LEU A 4 16.66 -5.12 25.74
N ALA A 5 16.49 -5.11 24.41
CA ALA A 5 16.33 -6.34 23.64
C ALA A 5 17.65 -7.13 23.47
N GLN A 6 18.78 -6.44 23.48
CA GLN A 6 20.11 -7.08 23.39
C GLN A 6 20.43 -7.98 24.58
N ASN A 7 19.84 -7.69 25.75
CA ASN A 7 20.05 -8.44 26.98
C ASN A 7 19.10 -9.64 27.17
N SER A 8 18.01 -9.71 26.41
CA SER A 8 16.97 -10.75 26.60
C SER A 8 16.99 -11.87 25.56
N GLY A 9 17.84 -11.80 24.53
CA GLY A 9 17.85 -12.79 23.44
C GLY A 9 16.52 -12.89 22.65
N ALA A 10 15.57 -11.99 22.93
CA ALA A 10 14.29 -11.96 22.25
C ALA A 10 14.44 -11.38 20.83
N SER A 11 13.97 -12.12 19.83
CA SER A 11 13.89 -11.59 18.46
C SER A 11 12.91 -10.42 18.42
N ILE A 12 13.39 -9.22 18.11
CA ILE A 12 12.53 -8.05 17.92
C ILE A 12 11.77 -8.26 16.60
N PRO A 13 10.44 -8.29 16.61
CA PRO A 13 9.69 -8.40 15.37
C PRO A 13 10.02 -7.21 14.45
N PHE A 14 10.13 -7.46 13.15
CA PHE A 14 10.49 -6.45 12.14
C PHE A 14 9.62 -5.18 12.24
N ALA A 15 8.33 -5.36 12.54
CA ALA A 15 7.41 -4.26 12.78
C ALA A 15 7.83 -3.35 13.96
N ALA A 16 8.38 -3.92 15.03
CA ALA A 16 8.86 -3.15 16.18
C ALA A 16 10.17 -2.39 15.87
N VAL A 17 11.02 -2.94 14.99
CA VAL A 17 12.22 -2.23 14.52
C VAL A 17 11.86 -1.06 13.63
N LYS A 18 10.94 -1.28 12.69
CA LYS A 18 10.54 -0.26 11.71
C LYS A 18 9.59 0.80 12.30
N TYR A 19 8.75 0.42 13.26
CA TYR A 19 7.67 1.28 13.78
C TYR A 19 7.64 1.38 15.30
N GLY A 20 8.56 0.74 16.02
CA GLY A 20 8.53 0.53 17.45
C GLY A 20 8.18 1.75 18.31
N PRO A 21 8.87 2.89 18.20
CA PRO A 21 8.56 4.04 19.03
C PRO A 21 7.20 4.67 18.71
N ARG A 22 6.77 4.58 17.44
CA ARG A 22 5.51 5.19 16.98
C ARG A 22 4.30 4.30 17.23
N ALA A 23 4.46 2.98 17.17
CA ALA A 23 3.38 2.03 17.44
C ALA A 23 2.96 2.04 18.93
N GLU A 24 3.90 2.29 19.84
CA GLU A 24 3.62 2.40 21.28
C GLU A 24 3.03 3.76 21.68
N VAL A 25 3.46 4.82 21.00
CA VAL A 25 3.09 6.21 21.36
C VAL A 25 1.85 6.71 20.62
N GLN A 26 1.50 6.13 19.48
CA GLN A 26 0.44 6.64 18.61
C GLN A 26 -0.47 5.54 18.08
N PRO A 27 -1.37 5.00 18.93
CA PRO A 27 -2.40 4.08 18.45
C PRO A 27 -3.42 4.83 17.58
N GLY A 28 -3.79 4.28 16.44
CA GLY A 28 -4.92 4.74 15.65
C GLY A 28 -4.57 5.58 14.42
N LEU A 29 -5.07 6.80 14.33
CA LEU A 29 -5.10 7.61 13.10
C LEU A 29 -3.70 7.92 12.54
N ILE A 30 -2.74 8.26 13.39
CA ILE A 30 -1.38 8.63 12.94
C ILE A 30 -0.66 7.44 12.34
N PHE A 31 -0.82 6.25 12.93
CA PHE A 31 -0.27 5.02 12.35
C PHE A 31 -0.90 4.72 10.98
N VAL A 32 -2.21 4.90 10.84
CA VAL A 32 -2.92 4.75 9.56
C VAL A 32 -2.39 5.73 8.52
N MET A 33 -2.19 6.99 8.90
CA MET A 33 -1.67 8.02 8.00
C MET A 33 -0.23 7.74 7.59
N ASP A 34 0.65 7.39 8.51
CA ASP A 34 2.05 7.04 8.22
C ASP A 34 2.15 5.86 7.24
N ARG A 35 1.34 4.82 7.45
CA ARG A 35 1.25 3.67 6.53
C ARG A 35 0.69 4.05 5.16
N THR A 36 -0.31 4.91 5.14
CA THR A 36 -0.91 5.40 3.89
C THR A 36 0.09 6.20 3.07
N VAL A 37 0.79 7.14 3.71
CA VAL A 37 1.81 7.97 3.05
C VAL A 37 2.98 7.12 2.58
N GLY A 38 3.50 6.22 3.43
CA GLY A 38 4.59 5.31 3.07
C GLY A 38 4.24 4.46 1.84
N ASN A 39 3.07 3.84 1.84
CA ASN A 39 2.60 3.03 0.72
C ASN A 39 2.35 3.86 -0.56
N LEU A 40 1.87 5.10 -0.42
CA LEU A 40 1.70 6.01 -1.55
C LEU A 40 3.06 6.37 -2.16
N LEU A 41 4.04 6.73 -1.34
CA LEU A 41 5.39 7.07 -1.79
C LEU A 41 6.10 5.89 -2.47
N GLU A 42 5.92 4.67 -1.98
CA GLU A 42 6.48 3.47 -2.61
C GLU A 42 5.92 3.19 -4.01
N GLN A 43 4.64 3.47 -4.24
CA GLN A 43 3.98 3.14 -5.50
C GLN A 43 3.88 4.29 -6.50
N THR A 44 3.99 5.52 -6.05
CA THR A 44 3.89 6.70 -6.94
C THR A 44 4.96 6.73 -8.03
N PRO A 45 6.26 6.47 -7.75
CA PRO A 45 7.27 6.50 -8.80
C PRO A 45 7.04 5.48 -9.92
N PRO A 46 6.83 4.18 -9.67
CA PRO A 46 6.56 3.22 -10.74
C PRO A 46 5.23 3.49 -11.45
N PHE A 47 4.21 4.00 -10.74
CA PHE A 47 2.96 4.41 -11.35
C PHE A 47 3.15 5.57 -12.34
N LEU A 48 3.83 6.64 -11.95
CA LEU A 48 4.07 7.79 -12.82
C LEU A 48 4.91 7.41 -14.02
N LEU A 49 5.95 6.62 -13.82
CA LEU A 49 6.77 6.11 -14.91
C LEU A 49 5.91 5.31 -15.91
N GLY A 50 5.12 4.35 -15.42
CA GLY A 50 4.24 3.55 -16.25
C GLY A 50 3.19 4.38 -16.98
N LEU A 51 2.59 5.36 -16.29
CA LEU A 51 1.58 6.26 -16.85
C LEU A 51 2.14 7.06 -18.05
N TRP A 52 3.31 7.68 -17.88
CA TRP A 52 3.96 8.44 -18.92
C TRP A 52 4.42 7.58 -20.09
N LEU A 53 5.07 6.46 -19.82
CA LEU A 53 5.50 5.54 -20.87
C LEU A 53 4.30 5.01 -21.68
N HIS A 54 3.21 4.63 -21.02
CA HIS A 54 2.01 4.14 -21.68
C HIS A 54 1.33 5.24 -22.51
N ALA A 55 1.25 6.45 -21.99
CA ALA A 55 0.66 7.58 -22.70
C ALA A 55 1.45 7.94 -23.96
N MET A 56 2.77 7.84 -23.93
CA MET A 56 3.64 8.18 -25.07
C MET A 56 3.76 7.04 -26.08
N ALA A 57 3.88 5.80 -25.62
CA ALA A 57 4.16 4.65 -26.50
C ALA A 57 2.89 3.94 -27.01
N ALA A 58 1.81 3.96 -26.21
CA ALA A 58 0.60 3.19 -26.53
C ALA A 58 -0.63 4.09 -26.78
N SER A 59 -1.26 4.58 -25.70
CA SER A 59 -2.48 5.39 -25.81
C SER A 59 -2.65 6.28 -24.58
N PRO A 60 -2.74 7.61 -24.77
CA PRO A 60 -2.98 8.55 -23.67
C PRO A 60 -4.36 8.36 -23.03
N GLU A 61 -5.37 7.94 -23.80
CA GLU A 61 -6.72 7.71 -23.28
C GLU A 61 -6.78 6.49 -22.34
N VAL A 62 -6.11 5.41 -22.70
CA VAL A 62 -6.01 4.21 -21.86
C VAL A 62 -5.20 4.53 -20.61
N ALA A 63 -4.09 5.25 -20.76
CA ALA A 63 -3.27 5.71 -19.65
C ALA A 63 -4.10 6.55 -18.66
N ALA A 64 -4.88 7.50 -19.15
CA ALA A 64 -5.75 8.34 -18.31
C ALA A 64 -6.80 7.51 -17.56
N ARG A 65 -7.47 6.56 -18.21
CA ARG A 65 -8.45 5.67 -17.57
C ARG A 65 -7.82 4.82 -16.46
N LEU A 66 -6.68 4.18 -16.74
CA LEU A 66 -5.95 3.39 -15.76
C LEU A 66 -5.42 4.27 -14.61
N GLY A 67 -4.99 5.50 -14.91
CA GLY A 67 -4.59 6.49 -13.93
C GLY A 67 -5.72 6.85 -12.96
N TRP A 68 -6.94 7.06 -13.46
CA TRP A 68 -8.13 7.30 -12.63
C TRP A 68 -8.45 6.10 -11.73
N TRP A 69 -8.39 4.88 -12.24
CA TRP A 69 -8.58 3.68 -11.43
C TRP A 69 -7.56 3.58 -10.29
N TRP A 70 -6.30 3.85 -10.60
CA TRP A 70 -5.25 3.85 -9.57
C TRP A 70 -5.52 4.92 -8.49
N LEU A 71 -5.91 6.14 -8.87
CA LEU A 71 -6.25 7.21 -7.93
C LEU A 71 -7.41 6.83 -7.02
N MET A 72 -8.48 6.23 -7.56
CA MET A 72 -9.63 5.79 -6.77
C MET A 72 -9.25 4.70 -5.76
N LEU A 73 -8.45 3.73 -6.20
CA LEU A 73 -7.94 2.69 -5.32
C LEU A 73 -7.05 3.29 -4.22
N ARG A 74 -6.21 4.27 -4.54
CA ARG A 74 -5.34 4.93 -3.56
C ARG A 74 -6.12 5.79 -2.57
N ALA A 75 -7.14 6.50 -3.03
CA ALA A 75 -8.00 7.28 -2.16
C ALA A 75 -8.81 6.39 -1.17
N SER A 76 -9.16 5.17 -1.57
CA SER A 76 -9.84 4.21 -0.70
C SER A 76 -8.91 3.51 0.30
N TYR A 77 -7.58 3.55 0.11
CA TYR A 77 -6.62 2.86 0.96
C TYR A 77 -6.69 3.25 2.45
N PRO A 78 -6.71 4.54 2.84
CA PRO A 78 -6.79 4.90 4.26
C PRO A 78 -8.08 4.41 4.90
N ILE A 79 -9.19 4.38 4.16
CA ILE A 79 -10.48 3.88 4.64
C ILE A 79 -10.39 2.35 4.85
N ALA A 80 -9.90 1.61 3.86
CA ALA A 80 -9.75 0.16 3.94
C ALA A 80 -8.77 -0.27 5.04
N PHE A 81 -7.79 0.57 5.36
CA PHE A 81 -6.82 0.32 6.42
C PHE A 81 -7.37 0.69 7.80
N ALA A 82 -8.07 1.84 7.93
CA ALA A 82 -8.58 2.34 9.20
C ALA A 82 -9.84 1.57 9.67
N TYR A 83 -10.74 1.24 8.75
CA TYR A 83 -12.04 0.68 9.09
C TYR A 83 -11.98 -0.64 9.89
N PRO A 84 -11.18 -1.64 9.52
CA PRO A 84 -11.04 -2.87 10.29
C PRO A 84 -10.44 -2.67 11.68
N SER A 85 -9.52 -1.71 11.84
CA SER A 85 -8.92 -1.41 13.13
C SER A 85 -9.90 -0.72 14.10
N MET A 86 -10.94 -0.06 13.57
CA MET A 86 -12.00 0.59 14.35
C MET A 86 -13.15 -0.36 14.71
N SER A 87 -13.28 -1.52 14.03
CA SER A 87 -14.36 -2.48 14.26
C SER A 87 -13.85 -3.82 14.76
N PRO A 88 -14.09 -4.19 16.03
CA PRO A 88 -13.65 -5.48 16.59
C PRO A 88 -14.19 -6.70 15.83
N ARG A 89 -15.40 -6.61 15.26
CA ARG A 89 -16.02 -7.70 14.48
C ARG A 89 -15.29 -7.94 13.18
N LEU A 90 -14.93 -6.88 12.46
CA LEU A 90 -14.20 -6.98 11.19
C LEU A 90 -12.76 -7.42 11.41
N TRP A 91 -12.14 -6.98 12.49
CA TRP A 91 -10.83 -7.45 12.90
C TRP A 91 -10.83 -8.97 13.16
N GLY A 92 -11.84 -9.47 13.87
CA GLY A 92 -12.01 -10.92 14.11
C GLY A 92 -12.22 -11.71 12.83
N LEU A 93 -13.01 -11.18 11.88
CA LEU A 93 -13.24 -11.80 10.58
C LEU A 93 -11.98 -11.84 9.74
N GLN A 94 -11.25 -10.73 9.66
CA GLN A 94 -9.96 -10.63 8.96
C GLN A 94 -8.95 -11.66 9.48
N ARG A 95 -8.87 -11.80 10.82
CA ARG A 95 -7.98 -12.75 11.46
C ARG A 95 -8.37 -14.20 11.17
N ARG A 96 -9.67 -14.50 11.09
CA ARG A 96 -10.18 -15.85 10.75
C ARG A 96 -9.94 -16.22 9.30
N LEU A 97 -10.11 -15.27 8.38
CA LEU A 97 -9.97 -15.49 6.94
C LEU A 97 -8.53 -15.39 6.46
N GLY A 98 -7.62 -14.85 7.28
CA GLY A 98 -6.24 -14.60 6.88
C GLY A 98 -6.08 -13.56 5.76
N ILE A 99 -7.15 -12.84 5.42
CA ILE A 99 -7.19 -11.88 4.31
C ILE A 99 -7.31 -10.47 4.89
N SER A 100 -6.36 -9.60 4.53
CA SER A 100 -6.43 -8.18 4.88
C SER A 100 -7.32 -7.41 3.91
N TRP A 101 -8.22 -6.57 4.41
CA TRP A 101 -9.01 -5.64 3.58
C TRP A 101 -8.13 -4.74 2.72
N VAL A 102 -6.95 -4.41 3.21
CA VAL A 102 -5.93 -3.65 2.46
C VAL A 102 -5.49 -4.38 1.19
N SER A 103 -5.52 -5.70 1.18
CA SER A 103 -5.16 -6.50 0.01
C SER A 103 -6.08 -6.25 -1.17
N PHE A 104 -7.39 -6.01 -0.93
CA PHE A 104 -8.36 -5.68 -1.98
C PHE A 104 -8.10 -4.33 -2.67
N VAL A 105 -7.35 -3.45 -2.04
CA VAL A 105 -6.93 -2.17 -2.63
C VAL A 105 -5.51 -2.26 -3.20
N THR A 106 -4.63 -2.94 -2.50
CA THR A 106 -3.21 -3.02 -2.84
C THR A 106 -2.97 -3.85 -4.10
N TYR A 107 -3.51 -5.06 -4.20
CA TYR A 107 -3.32 -5.91 -5.38
C TYR A 107 -3.87 -5.29 -6.67
N PRO A 108 -5.11 -4.75 -6.72
CA PRO A 108 -5.58 -4.06 -7.91
C PRO A 108 -4.73 -2.85 -8.31
N SER A 109 -4.19 -2.10 -7.32
CA SER A 109 -3.30 -0.98 -7.63
C SER A 109 -2.01 -1.43 -8.32
N TYR A 110 -1.41 -2.54 -7.87
CA TYR A 110 -0.25 -3.12 -8.54
C TYR A 110 -0.60 -3.62 -9.95
N THR A 111 -1.77 -4.24 -10.12
CA THR A 111 -2.25 -4.70 -11.44
C THR A 111 -2.34 -3.54 -12.41
N VAL A 112 -2.83 -2.38 -11.99
CA VAL A 112 -2.86 -1.17 -12.83
C VAL A 112 -1.44 -0.74 -13.23
N VAL A 113 -0.50 -0.69 -12.30
CA VAL A 113 0.90 -0.32 -12.58
C VAL A 113 1.52 -1.30 -13.58
N TRP A 114 1.34 -2.60 -13.37
CA TRP A 114 1.83 -3.62 -14.29
C TRP A 114 1.20 -3.52 -15.67
N SER A 115 -0.11 -3.25 -15.76
CA SER A 115 -0.81 -3.07 -17.04
C SER A 115 -0.27 -1.87 -17.82
N LEU A 116 0.06 -0.77 -17.13
CA LEU A 116 0.66 0.41 -17.74
C LEU A 116 2.06 0.11 -18.29
N LEU A 117 2.90 -0.54 -17.50
CA LEU A 117 4.28 -0.88 -17.89
C LEU A 117 4.30 -1.92 -19.01
N TYR A 118 3.49 -2.96 -18.91
CA TYR A 118 3.41 -4.01 -19.90
C TYR A 118 2.89 -3.48 -21.24
N GLY A 119 1.78 -2.71 -21.22
CA GLY A 119 1.23 -2.14 -22.45
C GLY A 119 2.15 -1.12 -23.13
N ALA A 120 3.01 -0.42 -22.36
CA ALA A 120 4.07 0.40 -22.93
C ALA A 120 5.17 -0.47 -23.56
N ALA A 121 5.59 -1.53 -22.89
CA ALA A 121 6.64 -2.44 -23.37
C ALA A 121 6.23 -3.13 -24.70
N GLU A 122 4.99 -3.63 -24.79
CA GLU A 122 4.50 -4.27 -26.02
C GLU A 122 4.51 -3.37 -27.27
N ARG A 123 4.49 -2.06 -27.07
CA ARG A 123 4.51 -1.10 -28.19
C ARG A 123 5.91 -0.63 -28.56
N CYS A 124 6.88 -0.87 -27.65
CA CYS A 124 8.28 -0.51 -27.88
C CYS A 124 9.08 -1.64 -28.54
N TRP A 125 8.54 -2.85 -28.58
CA TRP A 125 9.12 -4.02 -29.25
C TRP A 125 8.29 -4.44 -30.44
#